data_d1612ed336e86f0b94d5cc9d48fd529c
#
_entry.id   d1612ed336e86f0b94d5cc9d48fd529c
#
_cell.length_a   1.000
_cell.length_b   1.000
_cell.length_c   1.000
_cell.angle_alpha   90.00
_cell.angle_beta   90.00
_cell.angle_gamma   90.00
#
_symmetry.space_group_name_H-M   'P 1'
#
loop_
_entity.id
_entity.type
_entity.pdbx_description
1 polymer ?
#
loop_
_entity_poly.entity_id
_entity_poly.type
_entity_poly.pdbx_seq_one_letter_code
_entity_poly.pdbx_strand_id
1 'polypeptide(L)'
;MNFVTLKICGNFVKLKYIKRNKMKIEIWSDVMCPFCYIGKNNFEQALDKLPFKDQVEVEWKSFQLDPTLDPSETKNTMTYFKEKKGFPDAQASQMISQVAQMGKGAGIDFNFETALITNTFPAHKLLHLSKKYNKSSEMEEALFIAHFIEGKNVGDLDTLVTIADSLGIDRDEARQAVTSEEFTHEVNEDIQQAKNNGITGVPFFVLNGKYAVSGAQPVEVFENALQQTYKETVSPFTDLSNGENACGPDGCSI
;
A
#
# COMPACT_ATOMS: atom_id res chain seq x y z
N MET A 1 29.19 -3.73 -11.88
CA MET A 1 29.74 -2.49 -11.28
C MET A 1 29.66 -1.41 -12.34
N ASN A 2 28.77 -0.43 -12.16
CA ASN A 2 28.61 0.65 -13.15
C ASN A 2 29.44 1.86 -12.72
N PHE A 3 30.29 2.36 -13.62
CA PHE A 3 31.08 3.57 -13.42
C PHE A 3 30.63 4.65 -14.42
N VAL A 4 30.51 5.88 -13.95
CA VAL A 4 30.34 7.04 -14.82
C VAL A 4 31.69 7.72 -14.93
N THR A 5 32.14 7.95 -16.17
CA THR A 5 33.39 8.64 -16.42
C THR A 5 33.10 10.10 -16.73
N LEU A 6 33.56 11.00 -15.86
CA LEU A 6 33.46 12.45 -16.06
C LEU A 6 34.82 13.00 -16.43
N LYS A 7 34.89 13.90 -17.43
CA LYS A 7 36.08 14.61 -17.81
C LYS A 7 36.12 15.94 -17.06
N ILE A 8 37.01 16.07 -16.08
CA ILE A 8 37.20 17.29 -15.29
C ILE A 8 38.63 17.79 -15.53
N CYS A 9 38.75 18.98 -16.04
CA CYS A 9 40.05 19.64 -16.32
C CYS A 9 41.09 18.77 -17.05
N GLY A 10 40.66 18.05 -18.10
CA GLY A 10 41.56 17.22 -18.92
C GLY A 10 41.78 15.79 -18.41
N ASN A 11 41.45 15.49 -17.17
CA ASN A 11 41.58 14.16 -16.58
C ASN A 11 40.24 13.39 -16.54
N PHE A 12 40.28 12.08 -16.79
CA PHE A 12 39.10 11.20 -16.66
C PHE A 12 39.00 10.69 -15.23
N VAL A 13 37.97 11.11 -14.52
CA VAL A 13 37.65 10.61 -13.18
C VAL A 13 36.58 9.57 -13.30
N LYS A 14 36.85 8.32 -12.91
CA LYS A 14 35.87 7.26 -12.78
C LYS A 14 35.17 7.41 -11.44
N LEU A 15 33.94 7.91 -11.48
CA LEU A 15 33.06 7.91 -10.31
C LEU A 15 32.34 6.58 -10.21
N LYS A 16 32.43 5.93 -9.06
CA LYS A 16 31.64 4.73 -8.77
C LYS A 16 30.19 5.15 -8.64
N TYR A 17 29.34 4.72 -9.58
CA TYR A 17 27.91 4.91 -9.46
C TYR A 17 27.41 4.00 -8.33
N ILE A 18 27.14 4.60 -7.18
CA ILE A 18 26.45 3.91 -6.08
C ILE A 18 24.98 3.92 -6.48
N LYS A 19 24.45 2.76 -6.90
CA LYS A 19 23.02 2.57 -7.06
C LYS A 19 22.38 2.92 -5.71
N ARG A 20 21.75 4.07 -5.61
CA ARG A 20 20.99 4.42 -4.41
C ARG A 20 19.89 3.38 -4.26
N ASN A 21 19.87 2.67 -3.14
CA ASN A 21 18.77 1.79 -2.84
C ASN A 21 17.50 2.66 -2.78
N LYS A 22 16.46 2.23 -3.48
CA LYS A 22 15.15 2.86 -3.36
C LYS A 22 14.66 2.68 -1.93
N MET A 23 13.95 3.67 -1.42
CA MET A 23 13.23 3.56 -0.15
C MET A 23 12.02 2.66 -0.36
N LYS A 24 11.98 1.51 0.32
CA LYS A 24 10.89 0.54 0.19
C LYS A 24 9.77 0.87 1.16
N ILE A 25 8.56 0.91 0.66
CA ILE A 25 7.33 1.04 1.44
C ILE A 25 6.47 -0.19 1.20
N GLU A 26 6.23 -0.97 2.24
CA GLU A 26 5.34 -2.11 2.21
C GLU A 26 3.99 -1.71 2.81
N ILE A 27 2.89 -2.01 2.12
CA ILE A 27 1.55 -1.58 2.50
C ILE A 27 0.64 -2.80 2.58
N TRP A 28 0.30 -3.23 3.80
CA TRP A 28 -0.75 -4.24 3.98
C TRP A 28 -2.11 -3.60 3.81
N SER A 29 -2.92 -4.19 2.95
CA SER A 29 -4.20 -3.68 2.52
C SER A 29 -5.21 -4.81 2.30
N ASP A 30 -6.49 -4.48 2.39
CA ASP A 30 -7.59 -5.33 1.94
C ASP A 30 -8.54 -4.52 1.06
N VAL A 31 -8.91 -5.06 -0.07
CA VAL A 31 -9.77 -4.41 -1.08
C VAL A 31 -11.14 -3.98 -0.51
N MET A 32 -11.65 -4.72 0.49
CA MET A 32 -12.92 -4.37 1.15
C MET A 32 -12.78 -3.32 2.28
N CYS A 33 -11.58 -2.81 2.53
CA CYS A 33 -11.31 -1.85 3.61
C CYS A 33 -11.40 -0.40 3.11
N PRO A 34 -12.40 0.39 3.47
CA PRO A 34 -12.49 1.79 3.03
C PRO A 34 -11.35 2.66 3.59
N PHE A 35 -10.84 2.33 4.78
CA PHE A 35 -9.68 3.01 5.34
C PHE A 35 -8.40 2.74 4.55
N CYS A 36 -8.28 1.57 3.89
CA CYS A 36 -7.17 1.29 2.99
C CYS A 36 -7.17 2.23 1.79
N TYR A 37 -8.34 2.49 1.21
CA TYR A 37 -8.47 3.44 0.10
C TYR A 37 -8.18 4.88 0.54
N ILE A 38 -8.72 5.32 1.70
CA ILE A 38 -8.40 6.62 2.28
C ILE A 38 -6.90 6.75 2.57
N GLY A 39 -6.31 5.73 3.21
CA GLY A 39 -4.89 5.72 3.55
C GLY A 39 -3.98 5.76 2.32
N LYS A 40 -4.33 5.01 1.26
CA LYS A 40 -3.65 5.07 -0.04
C LYS A 40 -3.65 6.48 -0.61
N ASN A 41 -4.81 7.13 -0.71
CA ASN A 41 -4.92 8.47 -1.27
C ASN A 41 -4.14 9.51 -0.47
N ASN A 42 -4.20 9.45 0.87
CA ASN A 42 -3.43 10.36 1.72
C ASN A 42 -1.92 10.13 1.59
N PHE A 43 -1.49 8.86 1.51
CA PHE A 43 -0.10 8.50 1.29
C PHE A 43 0.41 9.00 -0.08
N GLU A 44 -0.35 8.80 -1.15
CA GLU A 44 0.01 9.23 -2.50
C GLU A 44 0.07 10.76 -2.59
N GLN A 45 -0.87 11.47 -1.99
CA GLN A 45 -0.83 12.94 -1.89
C GLN A 45 0.42 13.43 -1.13
N ALA A 46 0.82 12.74 -0.07
CA ALA A 46 2.06 13.06 0.65
C ALA A 46 3.29 12.80 -0.21
N LEU A 47 3.35 11.64 -0.87
CA LEU A 47 4.47 11.24 -1.72
C LEU A 47 4.65 12.20 -2.91
N ASP A 48 3.57 12.63 -3.53
CA ASP A 48 3.61 13.54 -4.69
C ASP A 48 4.23 14.92 -4.38
N LYS A 49 4.15 15.38 -3.14
CA LYS A 49 4.77 16.63 -2.70
C LYS A 49 6.28 16.51 -2.47
N LEU A 50 6.82 15.30 -2.45
CA LEU A 50 8.21 15.06 -2.06
C LEU A 50 9.15 15.00 -3.27
N PRO A 51 10.32 15.69 -3.22
CA PRO A 51 11.25 15.77 -4.35
C PRO A 51 11.96 14.44 -4.66
N PHE A 52 11.79 13.44 -3.81
CA PHE A 52 12.41 12.12 -3.94
C PHE A 52 11.42 11.00 -4.25
N LYS A 53 10.19 11.32 -4.66
CA LYS A 53 9.15 10.33 -4.94
C LYS A 53 9.59 9.22 -5.89
N ASP A 54 10.39 9.53 -6.90
CA ASP A 54 10.92 8.55 -7.87
C ASP A 54 11.94 7.58 -7.26
N GLN A 55 12.38 7.83 -6.03
CA GLN A 55 13.29 6.98 -5.27
C GLN A 55 12.53 6.09 -4.25
N VAL A 56 11.21 6.15 -4.26
CA VAL A 56 10.33 5.30 -3.44
C VAL A 56 9.86 4.11 -4.29
N GLU A 57 9.85 2.95 -3.68
CA GLU A 57 9.27 1.73 -4.23
C GLU A 57 8.16 1.26 -3.32
N VAL A 58 6.95 1.17 -3.85
CA VAL A 58 5.77 0.73 -3.11
C VAL A 58 5.51 -0.75 -3.42
N GLU A 59 5.37 -1.55 -2.37
CA GLU A 59 4.95 -2.95 -2.46
C GLU A 59 3.64 -3.16 -1.70
N TRP A 60 2.60 -3.52 -2.44
CA TRP A 60 1.32 -3.91 -1.86
C TRP A 60 1.37 -5.34 -1.34
N LYS A 61 0.88 -5.51 -0.11
CA LYS A 61 0.82 -6.76 0.64
C LYS A 61 -0.62 -7.13 0.97
N SER A 62 -0.93 -8.41 0.81
CA SER A 62 -2.26 -8.93 1.07
C SER A 62 -2.58 -9.01 2.57
N PHE A 63 -3.79 -8.62 2.91
CA PHE A 63 -4.40 -8.83 4.22
C PHE A 63 -5.89 -9.12 4.02
N GLN A 64 -6.48 -9.99 4.83
CA GLN A 64 -7.92 -10.23 4.82
C GLN A 64 -8.54 -9.84 6.17
N LEU A 65 -9.46 -8.87 6.13
CA LEU A 65 -10.22 -8.45 7.31
C LEU A 65 -11.22 -9.51 7.79
N ASP A 66 -11.75 -10.28 6.85
CA ASP A 66 -12.66 -11.38 7.15
C ASP A 66 -12.41 -12.59 6.22
N PRO A 67 -11.44 -13.46 6.54
CA PRO A 67 -11.16 -14.65 5.75
C PRO A 67 -12.27 -15.72 5.85
N THR A 68 -13.27 -15.51 6.70
CA THR A 68 -14.37 -16.45 6.91
C THR A 68 -15.57 -16.23 5.98
N LEU A 69 -15.51 -15.22 5.13
CA LEU A 69 -16.55 -14.95 4.13
C LEU A 69 -16.60 -16.10 3.11
N ASP A 70 -17.80 -16.62 2.88
CA ASP A 70 -18.01 -17.64 1.86
C ASP A 70 -17.76 -17.05 0.46
N PRO A 71 -16.85 -17.63 -0.35
CA PRO A 71 -16.57 -17.13 -1.69
C PRO A 71 -17.77 -17.09 -2.64
N SER A 72 -18.81 -17.90 -2.36
CA SER A 72 -20.05 -17.95 -3.16
C SER A 72 -21.10 -16.90 -2.78
N GLU A 73 -20.90 -16.22 -1.63
CA GLU A 73 -21.86 -15.26 -1.11
C GLU A 73 -21.36 -13.82 -1.22
N THR A 74 -22.31 -12.92 -1.49
CA THR A 74 -22.11 -11.48 -1.37
C THR A 74 -23.17 -10.89 -0.46
N LYS A 75 -22.79 -9.86 0.31
CA LYS A 75 -23.71 -9.13 1.18
C LYS A 75 -23.58 -7.64 0.93
N ASN A 76 -24.68 -6.89 1.02
CA ASN A 76 -24.52 -5.45 1.10
C ASN A 76 -23.90 -5.04 2.45
N THR A 77 -23.31 -3.87 2.48
CA THR A 77 -22.56 -3.36 3.63
C THR A 77 -23.38 -3.34 4.92
N MET A 78 -24.64 -2.91 4.86
CA MET A 78 -25.55 -2.88 6.03
C MET A 78 -25.84 -4.27 6.59
N THR A 79 -26.15 -5.22 5.71
CA THR A 79 -26.42 -6.61 6.09
C THR A 79 -25.20 -7.24 6.76
N TYR A 80 -24.00 -7.01 6.23
CA TYR A 80 -22.78 -7.50 6.81
C TYR A 80 -22.53 -6.96 8.23
N PHE A 81 -22.67 -5.66 8.44
CA PHE A 81 -22.49 -5.07 9.78
C PHE A 81 -23.52 -5.61 10.78
N LYS A 82 -24.75 -5.81 10.35
CA LYS A 82 -25.83 -6.36 11.21
C LYS A 82 -25.57 -7.82 11.56
N GLU A 83 -25.35 -8.68 10.57
CA GLU A 83 -25.26 -10.14 10.76
C GLU A 83 -23.92 -10.60 11.32
N LYS A 84 -22.82 -10.04 10.83
CA LYS A 84 -21.48 -10.50 11.19
C LYS A 84 -20.87 -9.70 12.35
N LYS A 85 -21.17 -8.40 12.47
CA LYS A 85 -20.61 -7.54 13.52
C LYS A 85 -21.61 -7.24 14.65
N GLY A 86 -22.89 -7.60 14.48
CA GLY A 86 -23.93 -7.44 15.51
C GLY A 86 -24.31 -5.98 15.77
N PHE A 87 -24.04 -5.06 14.84
CA PHE A 87 -24.36 -3.64 15.02
C PHE A 87 -25.84 -3.37 14.75
N PRO A 88 -26.52 -2.57 15.62
CA PRO A 88 -27.82 -2.01 15.30
C PRO A 88 -27.80 -1.14 14.05
N ASP A 89 -28.89 -1.12 13.27
CA ASP A 89 -28.99 -0.39 12.00
C ASP A 89 -28.57 1.09 12.13
N ALA A 90 -28.99 1.76 13.21
CA ALA A 90 -28.62 3.17 13.45
C ALA A 90 -27.11 3.36 13.65
N GLN A 91 -26.47 2.43 14.36
CA GLN A 91 -25.03 2.49 14.59
C GLN A 91 -24.25 2.19 13.29
N ALA A 92 -24.67 1.18 12.54
CA ALA A 92 -24.07 0.87 11.24
C ALA A 92 -24.20 2.05 10.26
N SER A 93 -25.37 2.66 10.16
CA SER A 93 -25.62 3.85 9.32
C SER A 93 -24.73 5.02 9.72
N GLN A 94 -24.58 5.27 11.01
CA GLN A 94 -23.71 6.35 11.52
C GLN A 94 -22.24 6.09 11.15
N MET A 95 -21.75 4.86 11.34
CA MET A 95 -20.38 4.48 10.99
C MET A 95 -20.13 4.64 9.49
N ILE A 96 -21.03 4.15 8.65
CA ILE A 96 -20.94 4.28 7.18
C ILE A 96 -20.89 5.76 6.78
N SER A 97 -21.77 6.59 7.35
CA SER A 97 -21.77 8.03 7.07
C SER A 97 -20.49 8.73 7.47
N GLN A 98 -19.91 8.38 8.64
CA GLN A 98 -18.63 8.91 9.07
C GLN A 98 -17.49 8.53 8.12
N VAL A 99 -17.43 7.26 7.70
CA VAL A 99 -16.41 6.80 6.75
C VAL A 99 -16.59 7.47 5.40
N ALA A 100 -17.83 7.63 4.91
CA ALA A 100 -18.11 8.36 3.67
C ALA A 100 -17.62 9.81 3.75
N GLN A 101 -17.82 10.48 4.89
CA GLN A 101 -17.33 11.84 5.09
C GLN A 101 -15.79 11.91 5.12
N MET A 102 -15.13 10.95 5.77
CA MET A 102 -13.67 10.83 5.74
C MET A 102 -13.15 10.61 4.31
N GLY A 103 -13.83 9.74 3.53
CA GLY A 103 -13.53 9.50 2.13
C GLY A 103 -13.58 10.79 1.30
N LYS A 104 -14.63 11.60 1.46
CA LYS A 104 -14.73 12.91 0.79
C LYS A 104 -13.57 13.83 1.13
N GLY A 105 -13.11 13.82 2.37
CA GLY A 105 -11.91 14.56 2.78
C GLY A 105 -10.63 14.09 2.08
N ALA A 106 -10.57 12.83 1.69
CA ALA A 106 -9.46 12.23 0.94
C ALA A 106 -9.68 12.23 -0.58
N GLY A 107 -10.76 12.86 -1.09
CA GLY A 107 -11.09 12.93 -2.51
C GLY A 107 -11.83 11.70 -3.06
N ILE A 108 -12.42 10.86 -2.19
CA ILE A 108 -13.14 9.64 -2.55
C ILE A 108 -14.64 9.83 -2.28
N ASP A 109 -15.46 9.60 -3.29
CA ASP A 109 -16.93 9.60 -3.14
C ASP A 109 -17.46 8.16 -3.07
N PHE A 110 -17.42 7.59 -1.86
CA PHE A 110 -17.85 6.21 -1.61
C PHE A 110 -19.34 6.00 -1.89
N ASN A 111 -19.67 4.92 -2.59
CA ASN A 111 -21.03 4.45 -2.80
C ASN A 111 -21.29 3.16 -1.99
N PHE A 112 -21.46 3.31 -0.68
CA PHE A 112 -21.73 2.16 0.21
C PHE A 112 -23.11 1.50 -0.01
N GLU A 113 -24.01 2.15 -0.73
CA GLU A 113 -25.31 1.55 -1.06
C GLU A 113 -25.18 0.39 -2.03
N THR A 114 -24.21 0.47 -2.95
CA THR A 114 -23.94 -0.56 -3.96
C THR A 114 -22.76 -1.45 -3.64
N ALA A 115 -21.87 -1.05 -2.72
CA ALA A 115 -20.69 -1.82 -2.36
C ALA A 115 -21.06 -3.21 -1.79
N LEU A 116 -20.43 -4.25 -2.35
CA LEU A 116 -20.72 -5.65 -2.05
C LEU A 116 -19.59 -6.25 -1.22
N ILE A 117 -19.87 -6.63 0.02
CA ILE A 117 -18.94 -7.39 0.86
C ILE A 117 -18.84 -8.81 0.32
N THR A 118 -17.62 -9.24 0.01
CA THR A 118 -17.29 -10.53 -0.58
C THR A 118 -15.94 -11.04 -0.06
N ASN A 119 -15.63 -12.31 -0.32
CA ASN A 119 -14.28 -12.82 -0.07
C ASN A 119 -13.28 -12.20 -1.04
N THR A 120 -12.28 -11.50 -0.52
CA THR A 120 -11.29 -10.74 -1.31
C THR A 120 -10.06 -11.57 -1.74
N PHE A 121 -9.98 -12.85 -1.36
CA PHE A 121 -8.84 -13.70 -1.71
C PHE A 121 -8.55 -13.76 -3.22
N PRO A 122 -9.57 -13.89 -4.11
CA PRO A 122 -9.37 -13.84 -5.56
C PRO A 122 -8.78 -12.52 -6.04
N ALA A 123 -9.21 -11.38 -5.48
CA ALA A 123 -8.66 -10.06 -5.81
C ALA A 123 -7.19 -9.93 -5.39
N HIS A 124 -6.82 -10.49 -4.24
CA HIS A 124 -5.42 -10.53 -3.80
C HIS A 124 -4.52 -11.35 -4.72
N LYS A 125 -5.00 -12.48 -5.28
CA LYS A 125 -4.26 -13.23 -6.31
C LYS A 125 -3.99 -12.36 -7.54
N LEU A 126 -5.00 -11.60 -7.97
CA LEU A 126 -4.86 -10.68 -9.10
C LEU A 126 -3.87 -9.55 -8.82
N LEU A 127 -3.86 -9.04 -7.58
CA LEU A 127 -2.87 -8.06 -7.13
C LEU A 127 -1.44 -8.62 -7.24
N HIS A 128 -1.21 -9.88 -6.86
CA HIS A 128 0.10 -10.53 -7.02
C HIS A 128 0.48 -10.72 -8.49
N LEU A 129 -0.46 -11.10 -9.35
CA LEU A 129 -0.21 -11.16 -10.80
C LEU A 129 0.24 -9.79 -11.33
N SER A 130 -0.41 -8.70 -10.91
CA SER A 130 -0.10 -7.34 -11.37
C SER A 130 1.34 -6.89 -11.08
N LYS A 131 2.02 -7.50 -10.09
CA LYS A 131 3.45 -7.26 -9.78
C LYS A 131 4.36 -7.62 -10.97
N LYS A 132 4.02 -8.69 -11.72
CA LYS A 132 4.76 -9.09 -12.93
C LYS A 132 4.73 -8.02 -14.04
N TYR A 133 3.69 -7.20 -14.02
CA TYR A 133 3.45 -6.12 -15.00
C TYR A 133 3.87 -4.74 -14.48
N ASN A 134 4.39 -4.63 -13.25
CA ASN A 134 4.65 -3.37 -12.55
C ASN A 134 3.39 -2.49 -12.46
N LYS A 135 2.23 -3.10 -12.21
CA LYS A 135 0.90 -2.48 -12.19
C LYS A 135 0.19 -2.62 -10.84
N SER A 136 0.95 -2.87 -9.77
CA SER A 136 0.33 -3.17 -8.47
C SER A 136 -0.47 -2.00 -7.89
N SER A 137 0.02 -0.77 -8.01
CA SER A 137 -0.70 0.40 -7.51
C SER A 137 -1.92 0.73 -8.36
N GLU A 138 -1.82 0.57 -9.69
CA GLU A 138 -2.96 0.74 -10.60
C GLU A 138 -4.01 -0.36 -10.39
N MET A 139 -3.58 -1.59 -10.09
CA MET A 139 -4.50 -2.69 -9.79
C MET A 139 -5.23 -2.47 -8.47
N GLU A 140 -4.52 -2.06 -7.42
CA GLU A 140 -5.13 -1.73 -6.12
C GLU A 140 -6.16 -0.60 -6.27
N GLU A 141 -5.84 0.46 -7.02
CA GLU A 141 -6.77 1.54 -7.34
C GLU A 141 -8.00 1.05 -8.09
N ALA A 142 -7.80 0.25 -9.15
CA ALA A 142 -8.90 -0.27 -9.97
C ALA A 142 -9.83 -1.19 -9.16
N LEU A 143 -9.29 -1.99 -8.24
CA LEU A 143 -10.06 -2.83 -7.33
C LEU A 143 -10.87 -1.99 -6.34
N PHE A 144 -10.30 -0.93 -5.76
CA PHE A 144 -11.04 -0.01 -4.89
C PHE A 144 -12.15 0.72 -5.63
N ILE A 145 -11.89 1.23 -6.83
CA ILE A 145 -12.92 1.88 -7.67
C ILE A 145 -14.05 0.89 -7.98
N ALA A 146 -13.72 -0.31 -8.43
CA ALA A 146 -14.70 -1.34 -8.74
C ALA A 146 -15.59 -1.66 -7.53
N HIS A 147 -14.98 -1.83 -6.35
CA HIS A 147 -15.69 -2.18 -5.13
C HIS A 147 -16.50 -1.02 -4.56
N PHE A 148 -15.87 0.14 -4.32
CA PHE A 148 -16.46 1.22 -3.52
C PHE A 148 -17.21 2.26 -4.32
N ILE A 149 -16.91 2.44 -5.60
CA ILE A 149 -17.52 3.45 -6.45
C ILE A 149 -18.53 2.82 -7.41
N GLU A 150 -18.13 1.73 -8.07
CA GLU A 150 -18.94 1.08 -9.11
C GLU A 150 -19.86 -0.02 -8.55
N GLY A 151 -19.67 -0.45 -7.31
CA GLY A 151 -20.46 -1.51 -6.67
C GLY A 151 -20.29 -2.88 -7.31
N LYS A 152 -19.14 -3.14 -7.93
CA LYS A 152 -18.84 -4.43 -8.55
C LYS A 152 -18.40 -5.46 -7.51
N ASN A 153 -18.68 -6.73 -7.78
CA ASN A 153 -18.24 -7.84 -6.97
C ASN A 153 -16.77 -8.17 -7.28
N VAL A 154 -15.85 -7.75 -6.42
CA VAL A 154 -14.40 -8.03 -6.55
C VAL A 154 -14.01 -9.47 -6.14
N GLY A 155 -14.97 -10.31 -5.80
CA GLY A 155 -14.79 -11.77 -5.69
C GLY A 155 -15.18 -12.52 -6.96
N ASP A 156 -15.85 -11.85 -7.92
CA ASP A 156 -16.32 -12.46 -9.16
C ASP A 156 -15.21 -12.53 -10.22
N LEU A 157 -15.08 -13.71 -10.84
CA LEU A 157 -14.01 -13.99 -11.80
C LEU A 157 -14.05 -13.07 -13.02
N ASP A 158 -15.23 -12.86 -13.61
CA ASP A 158 -15.33 -12.09 -14.86
C ASP A 158 -15.13 -10.59 -14.60
N THR A 159 -15.54 -10.11 -13.43
CA THR A 159 -15.23 -8.76 -12.94
C THR A 159 -13.71 -8.57 -12.81
N LEU A 160 -13.00 -9.49 -12.15
CA LEU A 160 -11.56 -9.43 -11.95
C LEU A 160 -10.79 -9.50 -13.27
N VAL A 161 -11.18 -10.39 -14.18
CA VAL A 161 -10.59 -10.49 -15.53
C VAL A 161 -10.79 -9.20 -16.33
N THR A 162 -11.96 -8.55 -16.18
CA THR A 162 -12.24 -7.27 -16.86
C THR A 162 -11.36 -6.13 -16.31
N ILE A 163 -11.15 -6.10 -14.99
CA ILE A 163 -10.25 -5.14 -14.36
C ILE A 163 -8.81 -5.34 -14.85
N ALA A 164 -8.32 -6.57 -14.90
CA ALA A 164 -6.99 -6.91 -15.39
C ALA A 164 -6.78 -6.47 -16.85
N ASP A 165 -7.74 -6.78 -17.72
CA ASP A 165 -7.74 -6.39 -19.13
C ASP A 165 -7.66 -4.87 -19.33
N SER A 166 -8.39 -4.10 -18.51
CA SER A 166 -8.33 -2.62 -18.55
C SER A 166 -6.95 -2.05 -18.24
N LEU A 167 -6.12 -2.80 -17.52
CA LEU A 167 -4.73 -2.47 -17.19
C LEU A 167 -3.71 -3.08 -18.16
N GLY A 168 -4.17 -3.76 -19.22
CA GLY A 168 -3.31 -4.40 -20.23
C GLY A 168 -2.70 -5.72 -19.76
N ILE A 169 -3.29 -6.36 -18.76
CA ILE A 169 -2.94 -7.72 -18.34
C ILE A 169 -3.79 -8.71 -19.16
N ASP A 170 -3.16 -9.75 -19.69
CA ASP A 170 -3.83 -10.75 -20.51
C ASP A 170 -5.00 -11.42 -19.77
N ARG A 171 -6.13 -11.57 -20.44
CA ARG A 171 -7.37 -12.09 -19.85
C ARG A 171 -7.25 -13.56 -19.41
N ASP A 172 -6.56 -14.39 -20.20
CA ASP A 172 -6.40 -15.80 -19.87
C ASP A 172 -5.42 -15.97 -18.71
N GLU A 173 -4.36 -15.19 -18.67
CA GLU A 173 -3.42 -15.14 -17.53
C GLU A 173 -4.12 -14.65 -16.25
N ALA A 174 -4.95 -13.60 -16.33
CA ALA A 174 -5.75 -13.13 -15.20
C ALA A 174 -6.73 -14.21 -14.72
N ARG A 175 -7.42 -14.90 -15.62
CA ARG A 175 -8.32 -16.01 -15.30
C ARG A 175 -7.57 -17.15 -14.62
N GLN A 176 -6.42 -17.53 -15.16
CA GLN A 176 -5.57 -18.57 -14.56
C GLN A 176 -5.11 -18.17 -13.16
N ALA A 177 -4.61 -16.96 -12.98
CA ALA A 177 -4.15 -16.46 -11.68
C ALA A 177 -5.23 -16.53 -10.60
N VAL A 178 -6.46 -16.13 -10.95
CA VAL A 178 -7.59 -16.13 -10.01
C VAL A 178 -8.05 -17.54 -9.67
N THR A 179 -8.12 -18.46 -10.65
CA THR A 179 -8.72 -19.79 -10.48
C THR A 179 -7.75 -20.88 -10.04
N SER A 180 -6.45 -20.71 -10.28
CA SER A 180 -5.41 -21.69 -9.91
C SER A 180 -4.82 -21.43 -8.51
N GLU A 181 -3.91 -22.29 -8.07
CA GLU A 181 -3.15 -22.10 -6.82
C GLU A 181 -1.87 -21.26 -7.01
N GLU A 182 -1.65 -20.69 -8.22
CA GLU A 182 -0.38 -20.02 -8.58
C GLU A 182 0.05 -18.93 -7.59
N PHE A 183 -0.90 -18.09 -7.12
CA PHE A 183 -0.60 -17.00 -6.19
C PHE A 183 -1.13 -17.23 -4.77
N THR A 184 -1.65 -18.42 -4.48
CA THR A 184 -2.18 -18.76 -3.16
C THR A 184 -1.10 -18.70 -2.08
N HIS A 185 0.11 -19.14 -2.42
CA HIS A 185 1.25 -19.12 -1.49
C HIS A 185 1.63 -17.68 -1.12
N GLU A 186 1.80 -16.80 -2.10
CA GLU A 186 2.21 -15.40 -1.91
C GLU A 186 1.19 -14.61 -1.09
N VAL A 187 -0.11 -14.79 -1.36
CA VAL A 187 -1.18 -14.17 -0.57
C VAL A 187 -1.10 -14.64 0.89
N ASN A 188 -0.97 -15.94 1.12
CA ASN A 188 -0.87 -16.50 2.47
C ASN A 188 0.42 -16.09 3.18
N GLU A 189 1.52 -15.96 2.44
CA GLU A 189 2.80 -15.48 2.98
C GLU A 189 2.68 -14.04 3.49
N ASP A 190 2.07 -13.13 2.71
CA ASP A 190 1.81 -11.76 3.13
C ASP A 190 0.95 -11.70 4.41
N ILE A 191 -0.13 -12.50 4.46
CA ILE A 191 -1.00 -12.59 5.63
C ILE A 191 -0.23 -13.14 6.84
N GLN A 192 0.63 -14.12 6.64
CA GLN A 192 1.46 -14.67 7.70
C GLN A 192 2.53 -13.69 8.19
N GLN A 193 3.13 -12.93 7.27
CA GLN A 193 4.06 -11.85 7.62
C GLN A 193 3.37 -10.77 8.45
N ALA A 194 2.13 -10.38 8.09
CA ALA A 194 1.33 -9.46 8.92
C ALA A 194 1.19 -9.97 10.36
N LYS A 195 0.80 -11.24 10.53
CA LYS A 195 0.67 -11.86 11.86
C LYS A 195 1.98 -11.88 12.64
N ASN A 196 3.08 -12.26 11.98
CA ASN A 196 4.41 -12.33 12.60
C ASN A 196 4.91 -10.93 13.04
N ASN A 197 4.52 -9.89 12.33
CA ASN A 197 4.85 -8.49 12.63
C ASN A 197 3.85 -7.83 13.61
N GLY A 198 2.86 -8.57 14.11
CA GLY A 198 1.84 -8.03 15.03
C GLY A 198 0.85 -7.06 14.37
N ILE A 199 0.71 -7.12 13.04
CA ILE A 199 -0.25 -6.31 12.30
C ILE A 199 -1.64 -6.95 12.46
N THR A 200 -2.53 -6.26 13.15
CA THR A 200 -3.88 -6.74 13.48
C THR A 200 -4.98 -6.01 12.72
N GLY A 201 -4.61 -5.02 11.89
CA GLY A 201 -5.56 -4.23 11.09
C GLY A 201 -4.85 -3.44 10.01
N VAL A 202 -5.62 -3.02 9.02
CA VAL A 202 -5.15 -2.34 7.82
C VAL A 202 -5.91 -1.02 7.57
N PRO A 203 -5.34 -0.05 6.85
CA PRO A 203 -4.03 -0.11 6.19
C PRO A 203 -2.88 -0.06 7.21
N PHE A 204 -1.77 -0.70 6.86
CA PHE A 204 -0.57 -0.65 7.66
C PHE A 204 0.64 -0.46 6.74
N PHE A 205 1.41 0.59 6.97
CA PHE A 205 2.55 0.99 6.14
C PHE A 205 3.84 0.71 6.89
N VAL A 206 4.77 0.02 6.26
CA VAL A 206 6.14 -0.19 6.79
C VAL A 206 7.13 0.50 5.88
N LEU A 207 7.90 1.42 6.44
CA LEU A 207 8.86 2.25 5.73
C LEU A 207 10.28 1.72 5.98
N ASN A 208 10.92 1.21 4.93
CA ASN A 208 12.27 0.62 4.96
C ASN A 208 12.48 -0.46 6.04
N GLY A 209 11.42 -1.19 6.41
CA GLY A 209 11.48 -2.20 7.47
C GLY A 209 11.80 -1.64 8.87
N LYS A 210 11.74 -0.33 9.07
CA LYS A 210 12.16 0.35 10.30
C LYS A 210 11.05 1.14 10.98
N TYR A 211 10.28 1.88 10.22
CA TYR A 211 9.18 2.71 10.73
C TYR A 211 7.84 2.16 10.29
N ALA A 212 6.80 2.44 11.06
CA ALA A 212 5.45 2.04 10.72
C ALA A 212 4.47 3.20 10.89
N VAL A 213 3.48 3.26 9.98
CA VAL A 213 2.30 4.13 10.09
C VAL A 213 1.08 3.22 10.04
N SER A 214 0.26 3.25 11.10
CA SER A 214 -0.95 2.43 11.21
C SER A 214 -2.19 3.27 10.93
N GLY A 215 -3.08 2.73 10.10
CA GLY A 215 -4.36 3.35 9.76
C GLY A 215 -4.27 4.44 8.68
N ALA A 216 -5.43 4.97 8.32
CA ALA A 216 -5.59 6.07 7.36
C ALA A 216 -5.22 7.41 8.00
N GLN A 217 -3.93 7.64 8.21
CA GLN A 217 -3.44 8.88 8.80
C GLN A 217 -3.59 10.07 7.84
N PRO A 218 -3.62 11.31 8.36
CA PRO A 218 -3.58 12.52 7.54
C PRO A 218 -2.31 12.63 6.69
N VAL A 219 -2.38 13.38 5.60
CA VAL A 219 -1.29 13.59 4.63
C VAL A 219 0.01 14.04 5.31
N GLU A 220 -0.08 14.95 6.29
CA GLU A 220 1.07 15.50 7.02
C GLU A 220 1.83 14.44 7.82
N VAL A 221 1.13 13.42 8.33
CA VAL A 221 1.76 12.31 9.05
C VAL A 221 2.60 11.48 8.10
N PHE A 222 2.07 11.19 6.91
CA PHE A 222 2.83 10.49 5.85
C PHE A 222 4.00 11.31 5.34
N GLU A 223 3.84 12.61 5.11
CA GLU A 223 4.93 13.51 4.70
C GLU A 223 6.10 13.45 5.70
N ASN A 224 5.80 13.58 6.99
CA ASN A 224 6.81 13.54 8.05
C ASN A 224 7.52 12.17 8.11
N ALA A 225 6.76 11.07 8.08
CA ALA A 225 7.30 9.72 8.13
C ALA A 225 8.20 9.42 6.91
N LEU A 226 7.76 9.81 5.71
CA LEU A 226 8.53 9.65 4.48
C LEU A 226 9.82 10.47 4.50
N GLN A 227 9.76 11.75 4.92
CA GLN A 227 10.93 12.61 5.02
C GLN A 227 11.96 12.08 6.02
N GLN A 228 11.49 11.62 7.20
CA GLN A 228 12.38 11.05 8.21
C GLN A 228 13.07 9.79 7.68
N THR A 229 12.30 8.87 7.11
CA THR A 229 12.82 7.62 6.56
C THR A 229 13.82 7.89 5.43
N TYR A 230 13.52 8.84 4.55
CA TYR A 230 14.40 9.19 3.45
C TYR A 230 15.73 9.77 3.91
N LYS A 231 15.73 10.70 4.90
CA LYS A 231 16.96 11.25 5.47
C LYS A 231 17.92 10.17 5.95
N GLU A 232 17.39 9.13 6.58
CA GLU A 232 18.21 8.02 7.07
C GLU A 232 18.68 7.08 5.94
N THR A 233 17.86 6.92 4.89
CA THR A 233 18.22 6.10 3.72
C THR A 233 19.38 6.71 2.93
N VAL A 234 19.45 8.04 2.85
CA VAL A 234 20.48 8.74 2.07
C VAL A 234 21.70 9.14 2.89
N SER A 235 21.62 9.13 4.23
CA SER A 235 22.77 9.38 5.10
C SER A 235 23.59 8.09 5.24
N PRO A 236 24.81 8.03 4.67
CA PRO A 236 25.64 6.83 4.76
C PRO A 236 26.19 6.61 6.18
N PHE A 237 26.09 7.62 7.05
CA PHE A 237 26.60 7.58 8.41
C PHE A 237 25.60 8.18 9.39
N THR A 238 25.37 7.49 10.51
CA THR A 238 24.76 8.09 11.69
C THR A 238 25.89 8.73 12.50
N ASP A 239 25.88 10.05 12.62
CA ASP A 239 26.81 10.75 13.51
C ASP A 239 26.44 10.47 14.96
N LEU A 240 27.24 9.65 15.62
CA LEU A 240 27.09 9.30 17.04
C LEU A 240 27.83 10.28 17.96
N SER A 241 28.48 11.33 17.40
CA SER A 241 29.28 12.29 18.16
C SER A 241 28.46 13.38 18.87
N ASN A 242 27.13 13.39 18.76
CA ASN A 242 26.22 14.30 19.49
C ASN A 242 26.08 13.97 21.00
N GLY A 243 27.09 13.34 21.59
CA GLY A 243 27.28 13.32 23.04
C GLY A 243 28.12 14.53 23.49
N GLU A 244 27.82 15.08 24.66
CA GLU A 244 28.28 16.34 25.29
C GLU A 244 29.79 16.61 25.35
N ASN A 245 30.65 15.95 24.56
CA ASN A 245 32.09 16.12 24.51
C ASN A 245 32.69 16.25 23.10
N ALA A 246 31.93 16.83 22.16
CA ALA A 246 32.51 17.16 20.86
C ALA A 246 33.53 18.31 21.02
N CYS A 247 34.74 18.12 20.50
CA CYS A 247 35.75 19.19 20.38
C CYS A 247 35.09 20.44 19.78
N GLY A 248 35.40 21.60 20.39
CA GLY A 248 34.86 22.88 19.92
C GLY A 248 35.34 23.25 18.51
N PRO A 249 34.85 24.38 17.95
CA PRO A 249 35.09 24.78 16.55
C PRO A 249 36.56 24.98 16.17
N ASP A 250 37.48 24.93 17.12
CA ASP A 250 38.91 25.15 16.90
C ASP A 250 39.74 23.87 16.68
N GLY A 251 39.08 22.70 16.56
CA GLY A 251 39.76 21.42 16.30
C GLY A 251 40.64 20.96 17.46
N CYS A 252 40.87 19.65 17.58
CA CYS A 252 41.87 19.11 18.47
C CYS A 252 43.27 19.48 17.90
N SER A 253 43.99 20.40 18.55
CA SER A 253 45.42 20.62 18.28
C SER A 253 46.17 19.37 18.75
N ILE A 254 46.94 18.75 17.84
CA ILE A 254 47.91 17.69 18.12
C ILE A 254 49.19 18.34 18.56
#